data_80eb177f4c9977499eaa32887d899ef3
#
_entry.id   80eb177f4c9977499eaa32887d899ef3
#
_cell.length_a   1.000
_cell.length_b   1.000
_cell.length_c   1.000
_cell.angle_alpha   90.00
_cell.angle_beta   90.00
_cell.angle_gamma   90.00
#
_symmetry.space_group_name_H-M   'P 1'
#
loop_
_entity.id
_entity.type
_entity.pdbx_description
1 polymer ?
#
loop_
_entity_poly.entity_id
_entity_poly.type
_entity_poly.pdbx_seq_one_letter_code
_entity_poly.pdbx_strand_id
1 'polypeptide(L)'
;GKKAKETPQVWALYKEVQDYYDKGMRVPDDVTLLLCDDNWGNVRRLPALDAKPRKGGYGMYYHVDYVGAPRNSKWMNITQIQRMWEQMNLTYLHGVREIWVLNVGDLKPMEYPIQFFLDQAWNPTQYNPDNLLKHTQDFCATQFGEEYAEEAARLIDTYTKYNRRVTPEMLTQRTYSLENYNEWQRVKDDYKALELDALRLYYILPEAYRDAFDQLVLFPIQACANLYEMYYAAAMNAQL
;
A
#
# COMPACT_ATOMS: atom_id res chain seq x y z
N GLY A 1 18.56 -32.73 -18.39
CA GLY A 1 17.93 -31.75 -17.50
C GLY A 1 18.96 -30.77 -16.95
N LYS A 2 18.57 -29.58 -16.58
CA LYS A 2 19.45 -28.57 -15.91
C LYS A 2 19.90 -29.13 -14.55
N LYS A 3 21.10 -28.81 -14.11
CA LYS A 3 21.56 -29.14 -12.77
C LYS A 3 20.84 -28.26 -11.76
N ALA A 4 20.55 -28.80 -10.57
CA ALA A 4 19.87 -28.05 -9.52
C ALA A 4 20.56 -26.69 -9.20
N LYS A 5 21.89 -26.67 -9.20
CA LYS A 5 22.71 -25.47 -8.97
C LYS A 5 22.65 -24.41 -10.10
N GLU A 6 22.14 -24.81 -11.27
CA GLU A 6 21.99 -23.93 -12.44
C GLU A 6 20.56 -23.39 -12.56
N THR A 7 19.65 -23.83 -11.68
CA THR A 7 18.26 -23.39 -11.62
C THR A 7 18.10 -22.45 -10.45
N PRO A 8 17.68 -21.18 -10.66
CA PRO A 8 17.39 -20.27 -9.57
C PRO A 8 16.38 -20.86 -8.58
N GLN A 9 16.69 -20.79 -7.32
CA GLN A 9 15.84 -21.28 -6.23
C GLN A 9 15.59 -20.14 -5.24
N VAL A 10 14.36 -20.04 -4.76
CA VAL A 10 13.94 -18.98 -3.82
C VAL A 10 13.30 -19.65 -2.61
N TRP A 11 13.62 -19.18 -1.42
CA TRP A 11 12.96 -19.58 -0.19
C TRP A 11 12.31 -18.36 0.48
N ALA A 12 10.97 -18.34 0.53
CA ALA A 12 10.20 -17.28 1.12
C ALA A 12 10.14 -17.43 2.65
N LEU A 13 10.58 -16.39 3.35
CA LEU A 13 10.58 -16.30 4.81
C LEU A 13 9.30 -15.58 5.27
N TYR A 14 8.14 -16.18 5.00
CA TYR A 14 6.84 -15.60 5.32
C TYR A 14 6.28 -16.21 6.62
N LYS A 15 5.78 -15.37 7.50
CA LYS A 15 5.16 -15.74 8.79
C LYS A 15 6.02 -16.74 9.60
N GLU A 16 5.49 -17.94 9.88
CA GLU A 16 6.17 -18.98 10.67
C GLU A 16 7.50 -19.45 10.07
N VAL A 17 7.67 -19.34 8.76
CA VAL A 17 8.94 -19.70 8.12
C VAL A 17 10.06 -18.74 8.53
N GLN A 18 9.75 -17.47 8.76
CA GLN A 18 10.71 -16.52 9.35
C GLN A 18 11.14 -16.96 10.76
N ASP A 19 10.20 -17.46 11.57
CA ASP A 19 10.51 -17.96 12.91
C ASP A 19 11.47 -19.16 12.89
N TYR A 20 11.32 -20.06 11.92
CA TYR A 20 12.25 -21.18 11.74
C TYR A 20 13.65 -20.70 11.36
N TYR A 21 13.74 -19.71 10.48
CA TYR A 21 15.02 -19.10 10.13
C TYR A 21 15.69 -18.43 11.34
N ASP A 22 14.91 -17.67 12.12
CA ASP A 22 15.40 -17.00 13.34
C ASP A 22 15.88 -18.00 14.40
N LYS A 23 15.28 -19.21 14.46
CA LYS A 23 15.71 -20.33 15.31
C LYS A 23 16.89 -21.12 14.76
N GLY A 24 17.48 -20.72 13.66
CA GLY A 24 18.70 -21.30 13.13
C GLY A 24 18.55 -22.22 11.93
N MET A 25 17.34 -22.41 11.37
CA MET A 25 17.16 -23.11 10.12
C MET A 25 17.88 -22.37 8.99
N ARG A 26 18.60 -23.11 8.14
CA ARG A 26 19.38 -22.54 7.04
C ARG A 26 19.17 -23.36 5.76
N VAL A 27 19.36 -22.68 4.62
CA VAL A 27 19.36 -23.28 3.28
C VAL A 27 20.71 -23.05 2.60
N PRO A 28 21.03 -23.79 1.54
CA PRO A 28 22.26 -23.61 0.78
C PRO A 28 22.47 -22.14 0.36
N ASP A 29 23.73 -21.75 0.23
CA ASP A 29 24.12 -20.35 -0.01
C ASP A 29 23.67 -19.84 -1.40
N ASP A 30 23.44 -20.73 -2.33
CA ASP A 30 22.94 -20.43 -3.70
C ASP A 30 21.41 -20.27 -3.80
N VAL A 31 20.68 -20.48 -2.71
CA VAL A 31 19.24 -20.19 -2.63
C VAL A 31 19.02 -18.73 -2.27
N THR A 32 18.22 -18.01 -3.05
CA THR A 32 17.80 -16.64 -2.73
C THR A 32 16.87 -16.64 -1.51
N LEU A 33 17.16 -15.86 -0.49
CA LEU A 33 16.25 -15.65 0.62
C LEU A 33 15.27 -14.52 0.29
N LEU A 34 13.99 -14.85 0.19
CA LEU A 34 12.92 -13.89 -0.05
C LEU A 34 12.34 -13.45 1.29
N LEU A 35 12.77 -12.29 1.76
CA LEU A 35 12.30 -11.65 2.99
C LEU A 35 10.88 -11.10 2.79
N CYS A 36 10.13 -10.93 3.86
CA CYS A 36 8.75 -10.46 3.79
C CYS A 36 8.50 -9.29 4.74
N ASP A 37 7.50 -8.47 4.40
CA ASP A 37 6.93 -7.49 5.32
C ASP A 37 5.88 -8.14 6.26
N ASP A 38 5.35 -7.32 7.17
CA ASP A 38 4.21 -7.69 8.03
C ASP A 38 2.90 -7.09 7.49
N ASN A 39 1.76 -7.42 8.16
CA ASN A 39 0.44 -6.94 7.77
C ASN A 39 0.24 -5.40 7.93
N TRP A 40 1.26 -4.66 8.35
CA TRP A 40 1.28 -3.19 8.38
C TRP A 40 2.19 -2.58 7.33
N GLY A 41 2.80 -3.40 6.46
CA GLY A 41 3.75 -2.95 5.45
C GLY A 41 5.09 -2.54 6.06
N ASN A 42 5.50 -3.18 7.16
CA ASN A 42 6.82 -2.96 7.75
C ASN A 42 7.76 -4.09 7.37
N VAL A 43 8.89 -3.76 6.79
CA VAL A 43 9.99 -4.69 6.59
C VAL A 43 10.70 -4.91 7.93
N ARG A 44 10.55 -6.10 8.48
CA ARG A 44 11.00 -6.41 9.85
C ARG A 44 12.35 -7.11 9.93
N ARG A 45 12.78 -7.73 8.83
CA ARG A 45 14.05 -8.46 8.75
C ARG A 45 14.78 -8.05 7.50
N LEU A 46 16.00 -7.64 7.69
CA LEU A 46 16.96 -7.31 6.63
C LEU A 46 18.32 -7.91 6.97
N PRO A 47 19.16 -8.18 5.97
CA PRO A 47 20.55 -8.53 6.23
C PRO A 47 21.24 -7.40 7.00
N ALA A 48 22.15 -7.74 7.90
CA ALA A 48 23.03 -6.74 8.51
C ALA A 48 23.89 -6.07 7.42
N LEU A 49 24.22 -4.80 7.59
CA LEU A 49 25.02 -4.06 6.59
C LEU A 49 26.43 -4.66 6.39
N ASP A 50 26.95 -5.34 7.41
CA ASP A 50 28.23 -6.04 7.42
C ASP A 50 28.09 -7.56 7.19
N ALA A 51 26.90 -8.03 6.84
CA ALA A 51 26.65 -9.44 6.56
C ALA A 51 27.51 -9.95 5.40
N LYS A 52 28.05 -11.16 5.53
CA LYS A 52 28.75 -11.80 4.42
C LYS A 52 27.79 -11.98 3.24
N PRO A 53 28.22 -11.61 2.01
CA PRO A 53 27.40 -11.80 0.82
C PRO A 53 26.97 -13.26 0.65
N ARG A 54 25.69 -13.48 0.37
CA ARG A 54 25.17 -14.77 -0.08
C ARG A 54 25.28 -14.88 -1.60
N LYS A 55 25.59 -16.06 -2.12
CA LYS A 55 25.65 -16.31 -3.56
C LYS A 55 24.28 -16.16 -4.21
N GLY A 56 23.21 -16.63 -3.57
CA GLY A 56 21.83 -16.50 -4.04
C GLY A 56 21.22 -15.13 -3.73
N GLY A 57 21.90 -14.30 -2.95
CA GLY A 57 21.43 -12.97 -2.56
C GLY A 57 20.12 -12.95 -1.77
N TYR A 58 19.46 -11.79 -1.78
CA TYR A 58 18.24 -11.54 -1.04
C TYR A 58 17.19 -10.88 -1.93
N GLY A 59 15.93 -11.27 -1.74
CA GLY A 59 14.76 -10.64 -2.32
C GLY A 59 13.78 -10.14 -1.27
N MET A 60 12.76 -9.40 -1.71
CA MET A 60 11.67 -8.90 -0.87
C MET A 60 10.33 -9.28 -1.46
N TYR A 61 9.45 -9.82 -0.63
CA TYR A 61 8.03 -10.04 -0.91
C TYR A 61 7.22 -9.03 -0.10
N TYR A 62 6.82 -7.94 -0.75
CA TYR A 62 6.07 -6.84 -0.16
C TYR A 62 4.59 -6.94 -0.49
N HIS A 63 3.72 -6.42 0.37
CA HIS A 63 2.27 -6.56 0.21
C HIS A 63 1.57 -5.21 0.18
N VAL A 64 0.56 -5.09 -0.66
CA VAL A 64 -0.48 -4.05 -0.64
C VAL A 64 -1.86 -4.63 -0.37
N ASP A 65 -1.97 -5.96 -0.34
CA ASP A 65 -3.11 -6.76 0.10
C ASP A 65 -2.68 -7.65 1.28
N TYR A 66 -3.48 -7.69 2.33
CA TYR A 66 -3.16 -8.41 3.56
C TYR A 66 -4.33 -9.28 3.99
N VAL A 67 -4.10 -10.59 4.14
CA VAL A 67 -5.10 -11.58 4.51
C VAL A 67 -4.90 -12.05 5.94
N GLY A 68 -5.98 -12.06 6.71
CA GLY A 68 -6.02 -12.63 8.06
C GLY A 68 -5.50 -11.71 9.16
N ALA A 69 -5.25 -12.34 10.33
CA ALA A 69 -4.77 -11.63 11.50
C ALA A 69 -3.29 -11.21 11.33
N PRO A 70 -2.86 -10.17 12.07
CA PRO A 70 -3.64 -9.33 13.00
C PRO A 70 -4.36 -8.18 12.32
N ARG A 71 -4.10 -7.90 11.05
CA ARG A 71 -4.68 -6.81 10.27
C ARG A 71 -4.97 -7.29 8.85
N ASN A 72 -6.17 -7.00 8.42
CA ASN A 72 -6.73 -7.41 7.16
C ASN A 72 -6.95 -6.17 6.26
N SER A 73 -6.62 -6.27 4.98
CA SER A 73 -6.88 -5.22 3.99
C SER A 73 -6.88 -5.84 2.61
N LYS A 74 -8.06 -6.00 1.99
CA LYS A 74 -8.25 -6.70 0.74
C LYS A 74 -9.11 -5.95 -0.26
N TRP A 75 -9.75 -4.88 0.16
CA TRP A 75 -10.84 -4.27 -0.59
C TRP A 75 -10.46 -2.95 -1.25
N MET A 76 -9.90 -2.00 -0.47
CA MET A 76 -9.52 -0.68 -0.95
C MET A 76 -8.02 -0.46 -0.88
N ASN A 77 -7.51 0.41 -1.73
CA ASN A 77 -6.14 0.84 -1.62
C ASN A 77 -5.93 1.62 -0.30
N ILE A 78 -5.06 1.09 0.55
CA ILE A 78 -4.63 1.71 1.80
C ILE A 78 -3.15 2.12 1.75
N THR A 79 -2.54 2.01 0.58
CA THR A 79 -1.10 2.14 0.43
C THR A 79 -0.72 3.59 0.21
N GLN A 80 -0.07 4.17 1.23
CA GLN A 80 0.66 5.42 1.05
C GLN A 80 2.00 5.12 0.38
N ILE A 81 2.25 5.68 -0.80
CA ILE A 81 3.48 5.43 -1.54
C ILE A 81 4.72 5.91 -0.78
N GLN A 82 4.60 6.92 0.07
CA GLN A 82 5.66 7.39 0.97
C GLN A 82 6.15 6.27 1.88
N ARG A 83 5.21 5.47 2.40
CA ARG A 83 5.54 4.31 3.22
C ARG A 83 6.16 3.18 2.41
N MET A 84 5.62 2.90 1.23
CA MET A 84 6.18 1.90 0.32
C MET A 84 7.62 2.30 -0.08
N TRP A 85 7.81 3.54 -0.49
CA TRP A 85 9.13 4.07 -0.81
C TRP A 85 10.12 3.90 0.33
N GLU A 86 9.76 4.31 1.55
CA GLU A 86 10.61 4.21 2.73
C GLU A 86 11.08 2.77 2.96
N GLN A 87 10.14 1.83 2.95
CA GLN A 87 10.43 0.42 3.23
C GLN A 87 11.25 -0.24 2.11
N MET A 88 10.95 0.06 0.85
CA MET A 88 11.68 -0.49 -0.28
C MET A 88 13.05 0.18 -0.47
N ASN A 89 13.18 1.47 -0.14
CA ASN A 89 14.48 2.14 -0.09
C ASN A 89 15.39 1.54 0.99
N LEU A 90 14.84 1.33 2.20
CA LEU A 90 15.55 0.63 3.28
C LEU A 90 16.00 -0.77 2.84
N THR A 91 15.11 -1.51 2.21
CA THR A 91 15.36 -2.84 1.64
C THR A 91 16.53 -2.81 0.64
N TYR A 92 16.52 -1.86 -0.28
CA TYR A 92 17.59 -1.67 -1.26
C TYR A 92 18.94 -1.33 -0.63
N LEU A 93 18.96 -0.43 0.36
CA LEU A 93 20.16 -0.02 1.08
C LEU A 93 20.81 -1.18 1.85
N HIS A 94 20.03 -2.15 2.32
CA HIS A 94 20.50 -3.38 2.95
C HIS A 94 20.91 -4.49 1.97
N GLY A 95 21.01 -4.18 0.67
CA GLY A 95 21.52 -5.14 -0.33
C GLY A 95 20.50 -6.19 -0.79
N VAL A 96 19.22 -5.99 -0.53
CA VAL A 96 18.13 -6.87 -0.97
C VAL A 96 17.72 -6.46 -2.40
N ARG A 97 18.32 -7.10 -3.42
CA ARG A 97 18.30 -6.61 -4.81
C ARG A 97 18.01 -7.67 -5.87
N GLU A 98 17.97 -8.97 -5.50
CA GLU A 98 17.88 -10.04 -6.48
C GLU A 98 16.49 -10.17 -7.10
N ILE A 99 15.46 -10.05 -6.26
CA ILE A 99 14.07 -10.14 -6.69
C ILE A 99 13.17 -9.32 -5.76
N TRP A 100 12.29 -8.53 -6.34
CA TRP A 100 11.22 -7.85 -5.62
C TRP A 100 9.87 -8.35 -6.14
N VAL A 101 9.02 -8.80 -5.24
CA VAL A 101 7.68 -9.32 -5.53
C VAL A 101 6.67 -8.47 -4.79
N LEU A 102 5.63 -8.03 -5.48
CA LEU A 102 4.50 -7.32 -4.87
C LEU A 102 3.27 -8.22 -4.86
N ASN A 103 2.75 -8.51 -3.67
CA ASN A 103 1.42 -9.12 -3.54
C ASN A 103 0.36 -8.03 -3.59
N VAL A 104 -0.57 -8.17 -4.52
CA VAL A 104 -1.60 -7.16 -4.77
C VAL A 104 -3.02 -7.66 -4.50
N GLY A 105 -3.19 -8.97 -4.25
CA GLY A 105 -4.52 -9.58 -4.23
C GLY A 105 -5.18 -9.45 -5.60
N ASP A 106 -6.17 -8.57 -5.71
CA ASP A 106 -6.74 -8.18 -6.99
C ASP A 106 -5.97 -7.00 -7.61
N LEU A 107 -5.97 -6.91 -8.94
CA LEU A 107 -5.28 -5.80 -9.64
C LEU A 107 -5.97 -4.46 -9.38
N LYS A 108 -7.29 -4.47 -9.27
CA LYS A 108 -8.10 -3.29 -8.94
C LYS A 108 -8.43 -3.29 -7.44
N PRO A 109 -8.26 -2.18 -6.75
CA PRO A 109 -7.84 -0.84 -7.17
C PRO A 109 -6.34 -0.56 -6.94
N MET A 110 -5.45 -1.53 -7.18
CA MET A 110 -4.03 -1.45 -6.85
C MET A 110 -3.16 -0.92 -8.00
N GLU A 111 -3.75 -0.38 -9.07
CA GLU A 111 -3.02 0.08 -10.26
C GLU A 111 -1.92 1.07 -9.91
N TYR A 112 -2.22 2.07 -9.10
CA TYR A 112 -1.23 3.08 -8.73
C TYR A 112 -0.12 2.54 -7.83
N PRO A 113 -0.38 1.79 -6.73
CA PRO A 113 0.67 1.14 -5.97
C PRO A 113 1.54 0.18 -6.79
N ILE A 114 0.95 -0.54 -7.75
CA ILE A 114 1.69 -1.42 -8.66
C ILE A 114 2.66 -0.61 -9.52
N GLN A 115 2.17 0.47 -10.15
CA GLN A 115 3.00 1.33 -10.98
C GLN A 115 4.18 1.88 -10.19
N PHE A 116 3.92 2.46 -9.02
CA PHE A 116 4.97 3.04 -8.18
C PHE A 116 6.01 2.00 -7.74
N PHE A 117 5.56 0.81 -7.32
CA PHE A 117 6.47 -0.27 -6.91
C PHE A 117 7.40 -0.69 -8.05
N LEU A 118 6.86 -0.85 -9.26
CA LEU A 118 7.64 -1.26 -10.42
C LEU A 118 8.62 -0.17 -10.86
N ASP A 119 8.21 1.10 -10.82
CA ASP A 119 9.07 2.22 -11.15
C ASP A 119 10.22 2.37 -10.14
N GLN A 120 9.93 2.20 -8.85
CA GLN A 120 10.96 2.15 -7.82
C GLN A 120 11.88 0.93 -7.96
N ALA A 121 11.35 -0.24 -8.33
CA ALA A 121 12.18 -1.42 -8.58
C ALA A 121 13.08 -1.25 -9.79
N TRP A 122 12.62 -0.56 -10.83
CA TRP A 122 13.40 -0.26 -12.03
C TRP A 122 14.55 0.70 -11.74
N ASN A 123 14.30 1.76 -10.95
CA ASN A 123 15.35 2.72 -10.55
C ASN A 123 15.21 3.10 -9.06
N PRO A 124 15.73 2.28 -8.14
CA PRO A 124 15.55 2.44 -6.69
C PRO A 124 16.10 3.75 -6.11
N THR A 125 16.99 4.42 -6.82
CA THR A 125 17.64 5.68 -6.38
C THR A 125 16.98 6.94 -6.92
N GLN A 126 15.98 6.80 -7.79
CA GLN A 126 15.32 7.93 -8.45
C GLN A 126 14.41 8.71 -7.48
N TYR A 127 13.77 8.01 -6.55
CA TYR A 127 12.75 8.60 -5.70
C TYR A 127 13.29 8.97 -4.33
N ASN A 128 12.78 10.07 -3.80
CA ASN A 128 13.10 10.62 -2.48
C ASN A 128 11.87 11.37 -1.93
N PRO A 129 11.84 11.80 -0.66
CA PRO A 129 10.67 12.46 -0.07
C PRO A 129 10.16 13.68 -0.84
N ASP A 130 11.06 14.38 -1.56
CA ASP A 130 10.73 15.64 -2.23
C ASP A 130 10.03 15.43 -3.59
N ASN A 131 10.14 14.24 -4.18
CA ASN A 131 9.57 13.95 -5.52
C ASN A 131 8.48 12.88 -5.57
N LEU A 132 8.10 12.30 -4.43
CA LEU A 132 7.02 11.28 -4.39
C LEU A 132 5.67 11.83 -4.86
N LEU A 133 5.31 13.04 -4.43
CA LEU A 133 4.06 13.66 -4.86
C LEU A 133 4.05 13.92 -6.38
N LYS A 134 5.20 14.27 -6.93
CA LYS A 134 5.35 14.45 -8.39
C LYS A 134 5.06 13.15 -9.15
N HIS A 135 5.49 11.99 -8.63
CA HIS A 135 5.15 10.70 -9.23
C HIS A 135 3.64 10.47 -9.24
N THR A 136 2.92 10.81 -8.15
CA THR A 136 1.46 10.71 -8.10
C THR A 136 0.81 11.63 -9.14
N GLN A 137 1.31 12.85 -9.28
CA GLN A 137 0.84 13.81 -10.28
C GLN A 137 1.08 13.30 -11.71
N ASP A 138 2.26 12.74 -12.01
CA ASP A 138 2.59 12.19 -13.32
C ASP A 138 1.70 10.99 -13.69
N PHE A 139 1.43 10.12 -12.72
CA PHE A 139 0.45 9.04 -12.90
C PHE A 139 -0.93 9.62 -13.23
N CYS A 140 -1.41 10.60 -12.46
CA CYS A 140 -2.70 11.23 -12.69
C CYS A 140 -2.75 11.98 -14.03
N ALA A 141 -1.66 12.66 -14.42
CA ALA A 141 -1.58 13.32 -15.70
C ALA A 141 -1.75 12.35 -16.89
N THR A 142 -1.14 11.17 -16.77
CA THR A 142 -1.28 10.10 -17.77
C THR A 142 -2.72 9.58 -17.88
N GLN A 143 -3.45 9.52 -16.75
CA GLN A 143 -4.83 8.98 -16.72
C GLN A 143 -5.89 10.02 -17.04
N PHE A 144 -5.71 11.27 -16.60
CA PHE A 144 -6.78 12.28 -16.57
C PHE A 144 -6.39 13.59 -17.28
N GLY A 145 -5.14 13.72 -17.76
CA GLY A 145 -4.59 14.94 -18.35
C GLY A 145 -3.92 15.86 -17.32
N GLU A 146 -2.97 16.66 -17.79
CA GLU A 146 -2.13 17.56 -16.97
C GLU A 146 -2.95 18.55 -16.14
N GLU A 147 -4.04 19.08 -16.71
CA GLU A 147 -4.91 20.09 -16.07
C GLU A 147 -5.53 19.59 -14.77
N TYR A 148 -5.80 18.30 -14.66
CA TYR A 148 -6.51 17.68 -13.53
C TYR A 148 -5.59 16.90 -12.59
N ALA A 149 -4.32 16.77 -12.96
CA ALA A 149 -3.37 15.86 -12.32
C ALA A 149 -3.10 16.20 -10.85
N GLU A 150 -2.92 17.48 -10.54
CA GLU A 150 -2.60 17.92 -9.18
C GLU A 150 -3.73 17.60 -8.20
N GLU A 151 -4.96 17.92 -8.57
CA GLU A 151 -6.12 17.67 -7.71
C GLU A 151 -6.43 16.17 -7.60
N ALA A 152 -6.34 15.41 -8.69
CA ALA A 152 -6.51 13.96 -8.66
C ALA A 152 -5.45 13.29 -7.78
N ALA A 153 -4.19 13.74 -7.85
CA ALA A 153 -3.11 13.25 -7.00
C ALA A 153 -3.36 13.56 -5.52
N ARG A 154 -3.83 14.76 -5.20
CA ARG A 154 -4.23 15.14 -3.84
C ARG A 154 -5.32 14.24 -3.29
N LEU A 155 -6.31 13.92 -4.10
CA LEU A 155 -7.41 13.02 -3.72
C LEU A 155 -6.91 11.60 -3.43
N ILE A 156 -6.06 11.04 -4.29
CA ILE A 156 -5.46 9.70 -4.10
C ILE A 156 -4.61 9.67 -2.81
N ASP A 157 -3.73 10.65 -2.61
CA ASP A 157 -2.88 10.73 -1.41
C ASP A 157 -3.74 10.86 -0.15
N THR A 158 -4.79 11.65 -0.20
CA THR A 158 -5.66 11.90 0.96
C THR A 158 -6.49 10.68 1.33
N TYR A 159 -7.15 9.99 0.37
CA TYR A 159 -7.97 8.83 0.73
C TYR A 159 -7.11 7.66 1.20
N THR A 160 -5.94 7.45 0.64
CA THR A 160 -5.03 6.40 1.10
C THR A 160 -4.49 6.69 2.50
N LYS A 161 -4.22 7.97 2.82
CA LYS A 161 -3.89 8.43 4.16
C LYS A 161 -5.03 8.19 5.17
N TYR A 162 -6.28 8.45 4.77
CA TYR A 162 -7.43 8.20 5.64
C TYR A 162 -7.65 6.71 5.87
N ASN A 163 -7.56 5.90 4.83
CA ASN A 163 -7.64 4.44 4.93
C ASN A 163 -6.51 3.83 5.77
N ARG A 164 -5.38 4.54 5.91
CA ARG A 164 -4.28 4.09 6.77
C ARG A 164 -4.53 4.30 8.25
N ARG A 165 -5.42 5.21 8.64
CA ARG A 165 -5.86 5.39 10.04
C ARG A 165 -6.42 4.08 10.58
N VAL A 166 -7.40 3.53 9.89
CA VAL A 166 -7.98 2.19 10.09
C VAL A 166 -8.37 1.66 8.72
N THR A 167 -7.99 0.42 8.41
CA THR A 167 -8.41 -0.18 7.14
C THR A 167 -9.92 -0.39 7.12
N PRO A 168 -10.59 -0.24 5.96
CA PRO A 168 -12.04 -0.37 5.87
C PRO A 168 -12.59 -1.67 6.51
N GLU A 169 -11.88 -2.78 6.35
CA GLU A 169 -12.27 -4.10 6.88
C GLU A 169 -12.16 -4.20 8.41
N MET A 170 -11.45 -3.29 9.05
CA MET A 170 -11.25 -3.26 10.50
C MET A 170 -12.10 -2.19 11.20
N LEU A 171 -12.84 -1.39 10.42
CA LEU A 171 -13.71 -0.35 10.95
C LEU A 171 -14.92 -0.95 11.66
N THR A 172 -15.26 -0.42 12.80
CA THR A 172 -16.44 -0.78 13.59
C THR A 172 -17.06 0.46 14.23
N GLN A 173 -18.30 0.38 14.72
CA GLN A 173 -18.94 1.47 15.47
C GLN A 173 -18.16 1.90 16.73
N ARG A 174 -17.19 1.10 17.20
CA ARG A 174 -16.37 1.38 18.39
C ARG A 174 -14.96 1.89 18.04
N THR A 175 -14.66 2.08 16.76
CA THR A 175 -13.31 2.44 16.30
C THR A 175 -12.90 3.84 16.78
N TYR A 176 -13.84 4.78 16.79
CA TYR A 176 -13.62 6.16 17.23
C TYR A 176 -14.59 6.53 18.33
N SER A 177 -14.22 7.51 19.14
CA SER A 177 -15.06 8.02 20.22
C SER A 177 -16.09 9.02 19.70
N LEU A 178 -17.31 8.92 20.22
CA LEU A 178 -18.35 9.95 20.05
C LEU A 178 -18.18 11.10 21.06
N GLU A 179 -17.65 10.82 22.24
CA GLU A 179 -17.53 11.77 23.34
C GLU A 179 -16.19 12.51 23.33
N ASN A 180 -15.08 11.74 23.13
CA ASN A 180 -13.75 12.31 23.20
C ASN A 180 -13.38 12.96 21.87
N TYR A 181 -13.04 14.25 21.91
CA TYR A 181 -12.54 15.03 20.77
C TYR A 181 -13.44 15.01 19.52
N ASN A 182 -14.70 14.57 19.63
CA ASN A 182 -15.63 14.37 18.51
C ASN A 182 -14.99 13.54 17.37
N GLU A 183 -14.27 12.48 17.72
CA GLU A 183 -13.48 11.71 16.73
C GLU A 183 -14.33 11.20 15.58
N TRP A 184 -15.46 10.52 15.89
CA TRP A 184 -16.36 10.01 14.85
C TRP A 184 -16.87 11.11 13.91
N GLN A 185 -17.32 12.22 14.47
CA GLN A 185 -17.81 13.34 13.68
C GLN A 185 -16.71 13.86 12.73
N ARG A 186 -15.51 14.08 13.27
CA ARG A 186 -14.38 14.60 12.50
C ARG A 186 -13.96 13.68 11.36
N VAL A 187 -13.79 12.37 11.61
CA VAL A 187 -13.36 11.43 10.56
C VAL A 187 -14.43 11.23 9.49
N LYS A 188 -15.72 11.24 9.89
CA LYS A 188 -16.84 11.23 8.95
C LYS A 188 -16.86 12.49 8.09
N ASP A 189 -16.70 13.65 8.69
CA ASP A 189 -16.68 14.93 7.97
C ASP A 189 -15.47 15.08 7.05
N ASP A 190 -14.30 14.55 7.44
CA ASP A 190 -13.12 14.46 6.59
C ASP A 190 -13.44 13.72 5.28
N TYR A 191 -14.09 12.54 5.37
CA TYR A 191 -14.47 11.77 4.17
C TYR A 191 -15.57 12.44 3.36
N LYS A 192 -16.53 13.11 4.02
CA LYS A 192 -17.58 13.83 3.33
C LYS A 192 -17.04 15.02 2.53
N ALA A 193 -16.09 15.74 3.09
CA ALA A 193 -15.41 16.84 2.40
C ALA A 193 -14.61 16.30 1.19
N LEU A 194 -13.88 15.21 1.39
CA LEU A 194 -13.10 14.57 0.32
C LEU A 194 -14.00 14.07 -0.83
N GLU A 195 -15.15 13.48 -0.50
CA GLU A 195 -16.16 13.06 -1.48
C GLU A 195 -16.67 14.24 -2.32
N LEU A 196 -16.97 15.35 -1.68
CA LEU A 196 -17.43 16.57 -2.39
C LEU A 196 -16.36 17.11 -3.34
N ASP A 197 -15.08 17.09 -2.92
CA ASP A 197 -13.99 17.50 -3.80
C ASP A 197 -13.84 16.55 -4.99
N ALA A 198 -13.91 15.24 -4.77
CA ALA A 198 -13.85 14.24 -5.83
C ALA A 198 -15.03 14.39 -6.82
N LEU A 199 -16.24 14.63 -6.33
CA LEU A 199 -17.42 14.89 -7.18
C LEU A 199 -17.26 16.17 -8.00
N ARG A 200 -16.73 17.24 -7.43
CA ARG A 200 -16.45 18.49 -8.17
C ARG A 200 -15.51 18.23 -9.34
N LEU A 201 -14.42 17.50 -9.10
CA LEU A 201 -13.48 17.16 -10.15
C LEU A 201 -14.13 16.26 -11.21
N TYR A 202 -14.89 15.24 -10.81
CA TYR A 202 -15.59 14.34 -11.73
C TYR A 202 -16.48 15.09 -12.72
N TYR A 203 -17.26 16.08 -12.25
CA TYR A 203 -18.20 16.81 -13.11
C TYR A 203 -17.53 17.77 -14.10
N ILE A 204 -16.32 18.22 -13.82
CA ILE A 204 -15.56 19.07 -14.78
C ILE A 204 -14.66 18.27 -15.71
N LEU A 205 -14.38 17.00 -15.39
CA LEU A 205 -13.58 16.11 -16.24
C LEU A 205 -14.27 15.87 -17.60
N PRO A 206 -13.50 15.85 -18.71
CA PRO A 206 -13.99 15.33 -19.98
C PRO A 206 -14.53 13.90 -19.84
N GLU A 207 -15.57 13.58 -20.60
CA GLU A 207 -16.24 12.27 -20.55
C GLU A 207 -15.27 11.10 -20.71
N ALA A 208 -14.27 11.26 -21.60
CA ALA A 208 -13.27 10.23 -21.88
C ALA A 208 -12.42 9.81 -20.66
N TYR A 209 -12.34 10.63 -19.61
CA TYR A 209 -11.57 10.34 -18.40
C TYR A 209 -12.44 9.86 -17.23
N ARG A 210 -13.77 10.01 -17.31
CA ARG A 210 -14.67 9.78 -16.17
C ARG A 210 -14.67 8.35 -15.67
N ASP A 211 -14.66 7.36 -16.56
CA ASP A 211 -14.68 5.95 -16.17
C ASP A 211 -13.42 5.57 -15.41
N ALA A 212 -12.25 6.02 -15.86
CA ALA A 212 -10.99 5.80 -15.18
C ALA A 212 -10.93 6.55 -13.83
N PHE A 213 -11.44 7.79 -13.80
CA PHE A 213 -11.48 8.58 -12.56
C PHE A 213 -12.48 7.99 -11.56
N ASP A 214 -13.63 7.52 -12.00
CA ASP A 214 -14.60 6.85 -11.15
C ASP A 214 -13.95 5.63 -10.48
N GLN A 215 -13.32 4.77 -11.23
CA GLN A 215 -12.70 3.55 -10.71
C GLN A 215 -11.50 3.82 -9.80
N LEU A 216 -10.63 4.77 -10.16
CA LEU A 216 -9.37 4.99 -9.43
C LEU A 216 -9.50 5.94 -8.24
N VAL A 217 -10.48 6.86 -8.28
CA VAL A 217 -10.57 7.96 -7.31
C VAL A 217 -11.95 8.07 -6.68
N LEU A 218 -13.00 8.28 -7.49
CA LEU A 218 -14.32 8.63 -6.97
C LEU A 218 -14.96 7.47 -6.20
N PHE A 219 -15.05 6.30 -6.81
CA PHE A 219 -15.66 5.11 -6.18
C PHE A 219 -14.96 4.72 -4.85
N PRO A 220 -13.61 4.63 -4.75
CA PRO A 220 -12.95 4.34 -3.49
C PRO A 220 -13.28 5.35 -2.39
N ILE A 221 -13.33 6.64 -2.73
CA ILE A 221 -13.67 7.71 -1.79
C ILE A 221 -15.13 7.60 -1.34
N GLN A 222 -16.07 7.42 -2.27
CA GLN A 222 -17.49 7.29 -1.96
C GLN A 222 -17.79 6.05 -1.13
N ALA A 223 -17.20 4.92 -1.48
CA ALA A 223 -17.37 3.68 -0.72
C ALA A 223 -16.89 3.82 0.73
N CYS A 224 -15.72 4.45 0.93
CA CYS A 224 -15.22 4.71 2.27
C CYS A 224 -16.06 5.76 3.00
N ALA A 225 -16.46 6.85 2.36
CA ALA A 225 -17.33 7.87 2.95
C ALA A 225 -18.65 7.27 3.44
N ASN A 226 -19.29 6.42 2.64
CA ASN A 226 -20.51 5.70 3.01
C ASN A 226 -20.29 4.73 4.18
N LEU A 227 -19.15 4.04 4.21
CA LEU A 227 -18.79 3.13 5.31
C LEU A 227 -18.62 3.89 6.64
N TYR A 228 -17.96 5.05 6.61
CA TYR A 228 -17.81 5.91 7.78
C TYR A 228 -19.14 6.48 8.27
N GLU A 229 -20.02 6.91 7.35
CA GLU A 229 -21.39 7.35 7.68
C GLU A 229 -22.19 6.23 8.35
N MET A 230 -22.15 5.03 7.80
CA MET A 230 -22.84 3.85 8.34
C MET A 230 -22.39 3.52 9.76
N TYR A 231 -21.08 3.47 10.03
CA TYR A 231 -20.57 3.15 11.35
C TYR A 231 -20.74 4.29 12.35
N TYR A 232 -20.71 5.53 11.90
CA TYR A 232 -21.08 6.69 12.72
C TYR A 232 -22.53 6.59 13.19
N ALA A 233 -23.47 6.33 12.26
CA ALA A 233 -24.88 6.14 12.59
C ALA A 233 -25.09 4.94 13.54
N ALA A 234 -24.39 3.84 13.33
CA ALA A 234 -24.42 2.69 14.23
C ALA A 234 -23.86 3.03 15.64
N ALA A 235 -22.80 3.83 15.71
CA ALA A 235 -22.26 4.30 16.99
C ALA A 235 -23.27 5.20 17.75
N MET A 236 -23.89 6.14 17.04
CA MET A 236 -24.94 6.99 17.61
C MET A 236 -26.13 6.18 18.12
N ASN A 237 -26.60 5.21 17.33
CA ASN A 237 -27.72 4.35 17.73
C ASN A 237 -27.40 3.48 18.97
N ALA A 238 -26.15 3.11 19.16
CA ALA A 238 -25.73 2.30 20.31
C ALA A 238 -25.63 3.10 21.62
N GLN A 239 -25.70 4.44 21.57
CA GLN A 239 -25.76 5.33 22.75
C GLN A 239 -27.18 5.62 23.22
N LEU A 240 -28.19 5.36 22.37
CA LEU A 240 -29.61 5.52 22.70
C LEU A 240 -30.13 4.32 23.49
#